data_aa4d5587798cf82410033e4525c7edcb
#
_entry.id   aa4d5587798cf82410033e4525c7edcb
#
_cell.length_a   1.000
_cell.length_b   1.000
_cell.length_c   1.000
_cell.angle_alpha   90.00
_cell.angle_beta   90.00
_cell.angle_gamma   90.00
#
_symmetry.space_group_name_H-M   'P 1'
#
loop_
_entity.id
_entity.type
_entity.pdbx_description
1 polymer ?
#
loop_
_entity_poly.entity_id
_entity_poly.type
_entity_poly.pdbx_seq_one_letter_code
_entity_poly.pdbx_strand_id
1 'polypeptide(L)'
;MAFNPLAIILKENKLVGPNYINWKRNLDIVLTAEEYKYVLVEICPQKLDEGATDEETQAYWKWIKADEVVRCYILASMSNVLQHQHQSMPSFYDIMHNLKEMFGDQNRAARQTAMKELMNITMAKGTPVKDYVLKMIGLLNEL
;
A
#
# COMPACT_ATOMS: atom_id res chain seq x y z
N MET A 1 12.76 14.23 18.39
CA MET A 1 12.09 13.80 17.17
C MET A 1 10.61 14.12 17.27
N ALA A 2 10.09 14.91 16.34
CA ALA A 2 8.68 15.27 16.37
C ALA A 2 7.82 14.06 15.98
N PHE A 3 6.79 13.80 16.76
CA PHE A 3 5.82 12.75 16.47
C PHE A 3 4.90 13.23 15.33
N ASN A 4 4.77 12.43 14.28
CA ASN A 4 3.87 12.74 13.17
C ASN A 4 2.48 12.16 13.45
N PRO A 5 1.46 13.03 13.66
CA PRO A 5 0.10 12.55 13.93
C PRO A 5 -0.46 11.68 12.80
N LEU A 6 -0.02 11.88 11.55
CA LEU A 6 -0.50 11.09 10.43
C LEU A 6 -0.09 9.62 10.52
N ALA A 7 0.99 9.32 11.22
CA ALA A 7 1.42 7.94 11.41
C ALA A 7 0.38 7.11 12.18
N ILE A 8 -0.48 7.75 12.97
CA ILE A 8 -1.55 7.09 13.70
C ILE A 8 -2.52 6.40 12.73
N ILE A 9 -2.72 6.99 11.55
CA ILE A 9 -3.61 6.42 10.53
C ILE A 9 -3.17 5.00 10.17
N LEU A 10 -1.87 4.78 10.01
CA LEU A 10 -1.34 3.45 9.71
C LEU A 10 -1.47 2.50 10.90
N LYS A 11 -1.28 2.99 12.11
CA LYS A 11 -1.39 2.18 13.30
C LYS A 11 -2.82 1.69 13.52
N GLU A 12 -3.81 2.55 13.29
CA GLU A 12 -5.22 2.23 13.48
C GLU A 12 -5.82 1.43 12.33
N ASN A 13 -5.21 1.50 11.15
CA ASN A 13 -5.72 0.87 9.92
C ASN A 13 -4.69 -0.09 9.34
N LYS A 14 -4.20 -1.00 10.17
CA LYS A 14 -3.19 -1.96 9.74
C LYS A 14 -3.69 -2.82 8.59
N LEU A 15 -2.75 -3.17 7.71
CA LEU A 15 -3.04 -4.06 6.60
C LEU A 15 -3.36 -5.46 7.13
N VAL A 16 -4.53 -5.96 6.75
CA VAL A 16 -4.95 -7.33 7.09
C VAL A 16 -5.25 -8.16 5.85
N GLY A 17 -5.28 -7.56 4.68
CA GLY A 17 -5.51 -8.20 3.38
C GLY A 17 -6.57 -7.47 2.55
N PRO A 18 -7.87 -7.64 2.86
CA PRO A 18 -8.94 -7.00 2.08
C PRO A 18 -8.90 -5.49 2.03
N ASN A 19 -8.26 -4.85 3.00
CA ASN A 19 -8.13 -3.39 3.06
C ASN A 19 -6.88 -2.87 2.36
N TYR A 20 -6.28 -3.65 1.45
CA TYR A 20 -5.01 -3.30 0.80
C TYR A 20 -5.05 -1.96 0.08
N ILE A 21 -6.10 -1.66 -0.68
CA ILE A 21 -6.20 -0.41 -1.44
C ILE A 21 -6.25 0.80 -0.51
N ASN A 22 -7.06 0.73 0.53
CA ASN A 22 -7.16 1.82 1.51
C ASN A 22 -5.87 1.98 2.29
N TRP A 23 -5.26 0.87 2.69
CA TRP A 23 -3.98 0.87 3.39
C TRP A 23 -2.88 1.50 2.54
N LYS A 24 -2.79 1.13 1.26
CA LYS A 24 -1.78 1.66 0.36
C LYS A 24 -1.93 3.16 0.17
N ARG A 25 -3.17 3.63 0.03
CA ARG A 25 -3.45 5.06 -0.07
C ARG A 25 -3.02 5.81 1.19
N ASN A 26 -3.33 5.28 2.36
CA ASN A 26 -2.92 5.87 3.62
C ASN A 26 -1.40 5.88 3.78
N LEU A 27 -0.74 4.80 3.35
CA LEU A 27 0.72 4.73 3.35
C LEU A 27 1.33 5.83 2.48
N ASP A 28 0.80 6.03 1.27
CA ASP A 28 1.27 7.08 0.36
C ASP A 28 1.11 8.47 1.01
N ILE A 29 0.00 8.71 1.67
CA ILE A 29 -0.25 9.98 2.36
C ILE A 29 0.78 10.22 3.46
N VAL A 30 1.02 9.23 4.31
CA VAL A 30 1.96 9.35 5.42
C VAL A 30 3.39 9.55 4.90
N LEU A 31 3.80 8.76 3.92
CA LEU A 31 5.16 8.85 3.40
C LEU A 31 5.39 10.15 2.63
N THR A 32 4.38 10.68 1.97
CA THR A 32 4.47 11.98 1.31
C THR A 32 4.63 13.09 2.34
N ALA A 33 3.86 13.03 3.43
CA ALA A 33 3.95 14.02 4.51
C ALA A 33 5.29 13.98 5.22
N GLU A 34 5.92 12.81 5.32
CA GLU A 34 7.23 12.62 5.92
C GLU A 34 8.37 12.88 4.94
N GLU A 35 8.06 13.27 3.71
CA GLU A 35 9.04 13.56 2.66
C GLU A 35 9.85 12.35 2.18
N TYR A 36 9.27 11.14 2.28
CA TYR A 36 9.89 9.90 1.80
C TYR A 36 9.36 9.42 0.44
N LYS A 37 8.54 10.23 -0.22
CA LYS A 37 7.93 9.83 -1.50
C LYS A 37 8.97 9.47 -2.56
N TYR A 38 10.15 10.10 -2.54
CA TYR A 38 11.18 9.81 -3.53
C TYR A 38 11.65 8.35 -3.51
N VAL A 39 11.59 7.69 -2.36
CA VAL A 39 11.93 6.25 -2.26
C VAL A 39 10.90 5.39 -2.98
N LEU A 40 9.64 5.86 -3.03
CA LEU A 40 8.56 5.12 -3.68
C LEU A 40 8.64 5.15 -5.20
N VAL A 41 9.21 6.21 -5.76
CA VAL A 41 9.21 6.45 -7.20
C VAL A 41 10.59 6.38 -7.84
N GLU A 42 11.65 6.54 -7.07
CA GLU A 42 13.01 6.49 -7.58
C GLU A 42 13.61 5.08 -7.47
N ILE A 43 14.41 4.74 -8.47
CA ILE A 43 15.15 3.48 -8.46
C ILE A 43 16.30 3.59 -7.46
N CYS A 44 16.61 2.50 -6.76
CA CYS A 44 17.75 2.46 -5.87
C CYS A 44 19.03 2.90 -6.59
N PRO A 45 19.79 3.84 -6.03
CA PRO A 45 21.07 4.24 -6.64
C PRO A 45 22.02 3.06 -6.73
N GLN A 46 22.89 3.10 -7.73
CA GLN A 46 23.90 2.06 -7.89
C GLN A 46 24.86 2.08 -6.71
N LYS A 47 25.38 0.88 -6.40
CA LYS A 47 26.36 0.75 -5.34
C LYS A 47 27.59 1.65 -5.63
N LEU A 48 28.05 2.34 -4.59
CA LEU A 48 29.18 3.26 -4.70
C LEU A 48 30.46 2.51 -5.07
N ASP A 49 31.24 3.13 -5.95
CA ASP A 49 32.60 2.66 -6.27
C ASP A 49 33.64 3.57 -5.61
N GLU A 50 34.92 3.25 -5.82
CA GLU A 50 36.02 4.00 -5.21
C GLU A 50 36.13 5.43 -5.75
N GLY A 51 35.59 5.69 -6.96
CA GLY A 51 35.62 7.00 -7.58
C GLY A 51 34.42 7.88 -7.26
N ALA A 52 33.52 7.45 -6.34
CA ALA A 52 32.33 8.22 -6.02
C ALA A 52 32.68 9.56 -5.35
N THR A 53 31.98 10.62 -5.76
CA THR A 53 32.12 11.94 -5.15
C THR A 53 31.46 11.94 -3.76
N ASP A 54 31.76 12.97 -2.95
CA ASP A 54 31.14 13.13 -1.64
C ASP A 54 29.63 13.34 -1.81
N GLU A 55 29.20 14.07 -2.83
CA GLU A 55 27.78 14.29 -3.13
C GLU A 55 27.08 12.98 -3.48
N GLU A 56 27.70 12.14 -4.32
CA GLU A 56 27.15 10.83 -4.67
C GLU A 56 27.05 9.91 -3.46
N THR A 57 28.06 9.94 -2.61
CA THR A 57 28.11 9.15 -1.38
C THR A 57 26.97 9.56 -0.43
N GLN A 58 26.78 10.85 -0.23
CA GLN A 58 25.71 11.36 0.63
C GLN A 58 24.33 11.02 0.09
N ALA A 59 24.12 11.17 -1.24
CA ALA A 59 22.87 10.86 -1.88
C ALA A 59 22.53 9.37 -1.75
N TYR A 60 23.53 8.50 -1.95
CA TYR A 60 23.34 7.07 -1.82
C TYR A 60 22.93 6.68 -0.39
N TRP A 61 23.67 7.12 0.61
CA TRP A 61 23.35 6.77 1.99
C TRP A 61 22.04 7.38 2.48
N LYS A 62 21.71 8.57 2.00
CA LYS A 62 20.42 9.19 2.30
C LYS A 62 19.27 8.33 1.76
N TRP A 63 19.40 7.84 0.53
CA TRP A 63 18.39 6.99 -0.08
C TRP A 63 18.27 5.65 0.66
N ILE A 64 19.40 5.02 0.98
CA ILE A 64 19.43 3.73 1.70
C ILE A 64 18.75 3.88 3.07
N LYS A 65 19.09 4.94 3.80
CA LYS A 65 18.49 5.19 5.10
C LYS A 65 16.99 5.45 4.99
N ALA A 66 16.57 6.21 3.99
CA ALA A 66 15.16 6.47 3.76
C ALA A 66 14.40 5.19 3.41
N ASP A 67 14.97 4.33 2.58
CA ASP A 67 14.39 3.03 2.26
C ASP A 67 14.20 2.18 3.52
N GLU A 68 15.19 2.17 4.41
CA GLU A 68 15.11 1.46 5.68
C GLU A 68 13.98 1.99 6.57
N VAL A 69 13.85 3.32 6.67
CA VAL A 69 12.79 3.94 7.46
C VAL A 69 11.41 3.61 6.86
N VAL A 70 11.27 3.72 5.55
CA VAL A 70 10.02 3.38 4.85
C VAL A 70 9.68 1.91 5.06
N ARG A 71 10.66 1.03 5.00
CA ARG A 71 10.47 -0.38 5.28
C ARG A 71 9.94 -0.61 6.70
N CYS A 72 10.45 0.12 7.67
CA CYS A 72 9.96 0.05 9.05
C CYS A 72 8.50 0.51 9.15
N TYR A 73 8.14 1.61 8.47
CA TYR A 73 6.74 2.07 8.44
C TYR A 73 5.81 1.00 7.89
N ILE A 74 6.20 0.38 6.78
CA ILE A 74 5.39 -0.66 6.15
C ILE A 74 5.20 -1.84 7.09
N LEU A 75 6.29 -2.35 7.65
CA LEU A 75 6.24 -3.52 8.53
C LEU A 75 5.39 -3.23 9.78
N ALA A 76 5.55 -2.05 10.37
CA ALA A 76 4.80 -1.66 11.55
C ALA A 76 3.30 -1.46 11.26
N SER A 77 2.95 -1.24 9.99
CA SER A 77 1.56 -1.00 9.59
C SER A 77 0.83 -2.25 9.08
N MET A 78 1.39 -3.43 9.30
CA MET A 78 0.79 -4.71 8.91
C MET A 78 0.35 -5.51 10.12
N SER A 79 -0.60 -6.44 9.90
CA SER A 79 -0.92 -7.46 10.90
C SER A 79 0.34 -8.28 11.24
N ASN A 80 0.33 -8.93 12.39
CA ASN A 80 1.48 -9.73 12.83
C ASN A 80 1.86 -10.84 11.85
N VAL A 81 0.87 -11.47 11.22
CA VAL A 81 1.12 -12.53 10.24
C VAL A 81 1.84 -11.98 9.01
N LEU A 82 1.34 -10.87 8.47
CA LEU A 82 1.95 -10.24 7.30
C LEU A 82 3.34 -9.69 7.61
N GLN A 83 3.49 -9.07 8.78
CA GLN A 83 4.79 -8.58 9.23
C GLN A 83 5.83 -9.70 9.26
N HIS A 84 5.46 -10.85 9.83
CA HIS A 84 6.36 -12.00 9.91
C HIS A 84 6.75 -12.51 8.52
N GLN A 85 5.81 -12.53 7.58
CA GLN A 85 6.07 -12.98 6.22
C GLN A 85 7.00 -12.05 5.44
N HIS A 86 7.03 -10.76 5.79
CA HIS A 86 7.77 -9.76 5.02
C HIS A 86 9.01 -9.21 5.72
N GLN A 87 9.21 -9.52 7.00
CA GLN A 87 10.30 -8.90 7.78
C GLN A 87 11.70 -9.23 7.26
N SER A 88 11.86 -10.34 6.54
CA SER A 88 13.17 -10.73 6.00
C SER A 88 13.44 -10.14 4.61
N MET A 89 12.47 -9.46 4.02
CA MET A 89 12.66 -8.85 2.70
C MET A 89 13.55 -7.61 2.81
N PRO A 90 14.53 -7.45 1.91
CA PRO A 90 15.60 -6.46 2.10
C PRO A 90 15.19 -5.02 1.78
N SER A 91 14.16 -4.80 0.99
CA SER A 91 13.80 -3.44 0.57
C SER A 91 12.30 -3.21 0.58
N PHE A 92 11.95 -1.92 0.61
CA PHE A 92 10.57 -1.46 0.44
C PHE A 92 9.96 -2.00 -0.86
N TYR A 93 10.73 -1.93 -1.95
CA TYR A 93 10.25 -2.37 -3.26
C TYR A 93 9.82 -3.85 -3.23
N ASP A 94 10.63 -4.71 -2.63
CA ASP A 94 10.34 -6.13 -2.56
C ASP A 94 9.07 -6.40 -1.77
N ILE A 95 8.88 -5.71 -0.65
CA ILE A 95 7.68 -5.84 0.17
C ILE A 95 6.44 -5.41 -0.61
N MET A 96 6.49 -4.23 -1.24
CA MET A 96 5.34 -3.71 -1.99
C MET A 96 5.01 -4.56 -3.21
N HIS A 97 6.04 -5.08 -3.89
CA HIS A 97 5.83 -5.96 -5.03
C HIS A 97 5.09 -7.24 -4.60
N ASN A 98 5.52 -7.83 -3.49
CA ASN A 98 4.88 -9.04 -2.97
C ASN A 98 3.44 -8.78 -2.50
N LEU A 99 3.20 -7.66 -1.84
CA LEU A 99 1.85 -7.28 -1.42
C LEU A 99 0.93 -7.06 -2.61
N LYS A 100 1.44 -6.45 -3.67
CA LYS A 100 0.67 -6.24 -4.89
C LYS A 100 0.28 -7.58 -5.53
N GLU A 101 1.19 -8.55 -5.55
CA GLU A 101 0.89 -9.88 -6.06
C GLU A 101 -0.14 -10.60 -5.19
N MET A 102 -0.03 -10.47 -3.87
CA MET A 102 -0.95 -11.14 -2.95
C MET A 102 -2.36 -10.55 -2.99
N PHE A 103 -2.49 -9.23 -3.04
CA PHE A 103 -3.76 -8.55 -2.81
C PHE A 103 -4.29 -7.73 -3.99
N GLY A 104 -3.43 -7.31 -4.91
CA GLY A 104 -3.86 -6.50 -6.06
C GLY A 104 -4.88 -7.20 -6.93
N ASP A 105 -4.61 -8.45 -7.28
CA ASP A 105 -5.50 -9.22 -8.13
C ASP A 105 -6.76 -9.68 -7.39
N GLN A 106 -6.66 -9.96 -6.09
CA GLN A 106 -7.82 -10.29 -5.28
C GLN A 106 -8.83 -9.14 -5.25
N ASN A 107 -8.34 -7.93 -5.07
CA ASN A 107 -9.20 -6.76 -5.06
C ASN A 107 -9.88 -6.55 -6.41
N ARG A 108 -9.17 -6.79 -7.51
CA ARG A 108 -9.73 -6.70 -8.85
C ARG A 108 -10.81 -7.76 -9.05
N ALA A 109 -10.52 -9.01 -8.68
CA ALA A 109 -11.47 -10.10 -8.78
C ALA A 109 -12.72 -9.85 -7.94
N ALA A 110 -12.54 -9.36 -6.71
CA ALA A 110 -13.65 -9.04 -5.83
C ALA A 110 -14.54 -7.92 -6.41
N ARG A 111 -13.92 -6.88 -7.00
CA ARG A 111 -14.67 -5.82 -7.68
C ARG A 111 -15.45 -6.34 -8.86
N GLN A 112 -14.85 -7.20 -9.67
CA GLN A 112 -15.51 -7.81 -10.81
C GLN A 112 -16.69 -8.66 -10.36
N THR A 113 -16.52 -9.44 -9.29
CA THR A 113 -17.60 -10.26 -8.73
C THR A 113 -18.74 -9.39 -8.23
N ALA A 114 -18.44 -8.29 -7.51
CA ALA A 114 -19.43 -7.36 -7.01
C ALA A 114 -20.23 -6.73 -8.17
N MET A 115 -19.54 -6.30 -9.21
CA MET A 115 -20.19 -5.73 -10.39
C MET A 115 -21.08 -6.75 -11.10
N LYS A 116 -20.60 -7.98 -11.22
CA LYS A 116 -21.36 -9.07 -11.85
C LYS A 116 -22.62 -9.40 -11.06
N GLU A 117 -22.51 -9.49 -9.74
CA GLU A 117 -23.68 -9.71 -8.88
C GLU A 117 -24.71 -8.59 -9.03
N LEU A 118 -24.22 -7.36 -9.07
CA LEU A 118 -25.10 -6.19 -9.25
C LEU A 118 -25.85 -6.28 -10.57
N MET A 119 -25.16 -6.59 -11.65
CA MET A 119 -25.77 -6.73 -12.97
C MET A 119 -26.80 -7.86 -13.00
N ASN A 120 -26.51 -9.00 -12.37
CA ASN A 120 -27.42 -10.12 -12.29
C ASN A 120 -28.71 -9.74 -11.53
N ILE A 121 -28.59 -9.00 -10.46
CA ILE A 121 -29.73 -8.52 -9.70
C ILE A 121 -30.58 -7.57 -10.56
N THR A 122 -29.94 -6.69 -11.33
CA THR A 122 -30.62 -5.76 -12.22
C THR A 122 -31.45 -6.50 -13.27
N MET A 123 -30.91 -7.53 -13.88
CA MET A 123 -31.55 -8.25 -14.94
C MET A 123 -32.65 -9.20 -14.47
N ALA A 124 -32.56 -9.70 -13.25
CA ALA A 124 -33.41 -10.78 -12.79
C ALA A 124 -34.79 -10.34 -12.29
N LYS A 125 -34.96 -9.13 -11.76
CA LYS A 125 -36.15 -8.84 -10.96
C LYS A 125 -36.81 -7.50 -11.12
N GLY A 126 -36.42 -6.65 -12.06
CA GLY A 126 -36.99 -5.32 -12.14
C GLY A 126 -36.94 -4.54 -10.83
N THR A 127 -35.93 -4.80 -10.02
CA THR A 127 -35.72 -4.10 -8.75
C THR A 127 -35.51 -2.62 -9.01
N PRO A 128 -36.04 -1.73 -8.16
CA PRO A 128 -35.87 -0.28 -8.38
C PRO A 128 -34.41 0.10 -8.47
N VAL A 129 -34.09 0.99 -9.40
CA VAL A 129 -32.70 1.46 -9.64
C VAL A 129 -32.05 1.97 -8.36
N LYS A 130 -32.83 2.61 -7.48
CA LYS A 130 -32.33 3.13 -6.20
C LYS A 130 -31.74 2.01 -5.34
N ASP A 131 -32.42 0.88 -5.24
CA ASP A 131 -31.97 -0.25 -4.44
C ASP A 131 -30.71 -0.85 -5.02
N TYR A 132 -30.58 -0.86 -6.33
CA TYR A 132 -29.35 -1.30 -7.01
C TYR A 132 -28.17 -0.42 -6.67
N VAL A 133 -28.36 0.89 -6.76
CA VAL A 133 -27.29 1.84 -6.49
C VAL A 133 -26.80 1.67 -5.04
N LEU A 134 -27.70 1.53 -4.09
CA LEU A 134 -27.35 1.33 -2.68
C LEU A 134 -26.63 0.01 -2.47
N LYS A 135 -27.06 -1.05 -3.12
CA LYS A 135 -26.40 -2.35 -3.02
C LYS A 135 -25.02 -2.30 -3.67
N MET A 136 -24.88 -1.63 -4.80
CA MET A 136 -23.59 -1.44 -5.47
C MET A 136 -22.60 -0.74 -4.56
N ILE A 137 -23.03 0.35 -3.93
CA ILE A 137 -22.19 1.11 -3.00
C ILE A 137 -21.75 0.23 -1.86
N GLY A 138 -22.67 -0.57 -1.28
CA GLY A 138 -22.32 -1.52 -0.22
C GLY A 138 -21.29 -2.54 -0.65
N LEU A 139 -21.45 -3.17 -1.79
CA LEU A 139 -20.53 -4.17 -2.33
C LEU A 139 -19.15 -3.57 -2.63
N LEU A 140 -19.12 -2.36 -3.20
CA LEU A 140 -17.86 -1.69 -3.50
C LEU A 140 -17.12 -1.25 -2.24
N ASN A 141 -17.84 -0.91 -1.19
CA ASN A 141 -17.23 -0.51 0.08
C ASN A 141 -16.60 -1.69 0.82
N GLU A 142 -17.03 -2.92 0.54
CA GLU A 142 -16.40 -4.12 1.09
C GLU A 142 -15.06 -4.46 0.42
N LEU A 143 -14.75 -3.82 -0.69
CA LEU A 143 -13.53 -4.04 -1.46
C LEU A 143 -12.46 -3.02 -1.05
#